data_bbc016e73f5122cfea24460dc7529eac
#
_entry.id   bbc016e73f5122cfea24460dc7529eac
#
_cell.length_a   1.000
_cell.length_b   1.000
_cell.length_c   1.000
_cell.angle_alpha   90.00
_cell.angle_beta   90.00
_cell.angle_gamma   90.00
#
_symmetry.space_group_name_H-M   'P 1'
#
loop_
_entity.id
_entity.type
_entity.pdbx_description
1 polymer ?
#
loop_
_entity_poly.entity_id
_entity_poly.type
_entity_poly.pdbx_seq_one_letter_code
_entity_poly.pdbx_strand_id
1 'polypeptide(L)'
;ILAVGDANFQAKCFNKLREIKANGRALSFLVVSCPCALVISIPLSFFAGLGGASHEGILIKGSNYLETLSKTKTVVFDKTGTLTQGVFDVTGVHHNQLPREKVLEYAALAECASSHPISKSLQRAHGGPIDRQRVTDIQEFSGNGVVAKVDGVTVAVGNDKLMEKLGIAWHDCHSVGTIIHLALDGQYAGHIVISDVEKPHARDAIAALKRIGVEKTVMLTGDRAKVADHVAQSLGVDEVHSELLPADKVAQVERLLGQSGGKLAFVGDGINDAPVLSRADIGIAMGAMGSDAAIEAADVVLMDDDPLKIAKAIRISRKCIRIVYENIAFALIVKALCLLLVAVGAANMWAAIFGDVGVMVIAVLNAIRALRVHNL
;
A
#
# COMPACT_ATOMS: atom_id res chain seq x y z
N ILE A 1 34.24 35.31 26.51
CA ILE A 1 35.63 34.80 26.73
C ILE A 1 36.66 35.92 26.57
N LEU A 2 36.52 36.81 25.58
CA LEU A 2 37.46 37.91 25.35
C LEU A 2 37.40 39.05 26.42
N ALA A 3 36.36 39.10 27.23
CA ALA A 3 36.17 40.08 28.30
C ALA A 3 36.66 39.58 29.68
N VAL A 4 37.19 38.36 29.75
CA VAL A 4 37.67 37.72 30.98
C VAL A 4 39.20 37.63 30.92
N GLY A 5 39.88 38.16 31.92
CA GLY A 5 41.35 38.16 32.05
C GLY A 5 41.96 39.57 32.23
N ASP A 6 43.23 39.62 32.64
CA ASP A 6 43.97 40.88 32.77
C ASP A 6 44.31 41.51 31.41
N ALA A 7 44.76 42.74 31.40
CA ALA A 7 45.08 43.49 30.19
C ALA A 7 46.16 42.81 29.32
N ASN A 8 47.06 42.02 29.91
CA ASN A 8 48.09 41.29 29.21
C ASN A 8 47.51 40.05 28.48
N PHE A 9 46.53 39.37 29.12
CA PHE A 9 45.83 38.26 28.51
C PHE A 9 44.96 38.74 27.34
N GLN A 10 44.23 39.84 27.54
CA GLN A 10 43.43 40.47 26.48
C GLN A 10 44.28 40.88 25.28
N ALA A 11 45.47 41.58 25.56
CA ALA A 11 46.38 41.95 24.49
C ALA A 11 46.95 40.75 23.73
N LYS A 12 47.29 39.64 24.43
CA LYS A 12 47.70 38.39 23.78
C LYS A 12 46.59 37.79 22.94
N CYS A 13 45.34 37.77 23.41
CA CYS A 13 44.18 37.28 22.66
C CYS A 13 43.92 38.14 21.41
N PHE A 14 44.00 39.50 21.55
CA PHE A 14 43.85 40.42 20.42
C PHE A 14 44.98 40.27 19.39
N ASN A 15 46.22 40.11 19.84
CA ASN A 15 47.35 39.89 18.93
C ASN A 15 47.23 38.54 18.21
N LYS A 16 46.80 37.50 18.92
CA LYS A 16 46.53 36.17 18.29
C LYS A 16 45.37 36.21 17.32
N LEU A 17 44.30 36.92 17.63
CA LEU A 17 43.19 37.16 16.69
C LEU A 17 43.64 37.99 15.47
N ARG A 18 44.54 38.99 15.66
CA ARG A 18 45.11 39.78 14.57
C ARG A 18 46.03 38.93 13.69
N GLU A 19 46.84 38.03 14.29
CA GLU A 19 47.66 37.03 13.60
C GLU A 19 46.81 36.00 12.81
N ILE A 20 45.72 35.51 13.41
CA ILE A 20 44.76 34.64 12.76
C ILE A 20 44.02 35.36 11.60
N LYS A 21 43.67 36.64 11.79
CA LYS A 21 43.10 37.51 10.76
C LYS A 21 44.07 37.81 9.62
N ALA A 22 45.35 38.02 9.96
CA ALA A 22 46.44 38.20 8.98
C ALA A 22 46.72 36.89 8.19
N ASN A 23 46.65 35.74 8.89
CA ASN A 23 46.69 34.42 8.27
C ASN A 23 45.26 33.92 7.94
N GLY A 24 44.54 34.55 7.02
CA GLY A 24 43.15 34.26 6.65
C GLY A 24 42.82 32.76 6.38
N ARG A 25 43.88 31.93 6.31
CA ARG A 25 43.75 30.46 6.12
C ARG A 25 43.04 29.77 7.30
N ALA A 26 43.41 30.06 8.56
CA ALA A 26 42.80 29.42 9.73
C ALA A 26 41.29 29.74 9.82
N LEU A 27 40.90 30.98 9.52
CA LEU A 27 39.51 31.39 9.49
C LEU A 27 38.74 30.69 8.30
N SER A 28 39.37 30.60 7.15
CA SER A 28 38.82 29.89 5.98
C SER A 28 38.61 28.40 6.28
N PHE A 29 39.54 27.75 6.97
CA PHE A 29 39.37 26.36 7.41
C PHE A 29 38.18 26.20 8.37
N LEU A 30 37.99 27.10 9.34
CA LEU A 30 36.87 27.07 10.28
C LEU A 30 35.52 27.22 9.55
N VAL A 31 35.43 28.16 8.61
CA VAL A 31 34.20 28.37 7.82
C VAL A 31 33.87 27.15 6.95
N VAL A 32 34.85 26.61 6.21
CA VAL A 32 34.64 25.44 5.37
C VAL A 32 34.33 24.16 6.17
N SER A 33 34.72 24.10 7.46
CA SER A 33 34.47 22.92 8.29
C SER A 33 33.01 22.73 8.67
N CYS A 34 32.14 23.76 8.58
CA CYS A 34 30.71 23.63 8.86
C CYS A 34 29.99 22.81 7.78
N PRO A 35 29.25 21.75 8.09
CA PRO A 35 28.50 20.97 7.10
C PRO A 35 27.10 21.55 6.80
N CYS A 36 26.98 22.89 6.68
CA CYS A 36 25.70 23.60 6.60
C CYS A 36 24.85 23.14 5.45
N ALA A 37 25.44 22.85 4.28
CA ALA A 37 24.75 22.35 3.11
C ALA A 37 24.07 20.98 3.36
N LEU A 38 24.72 20.08 4.11
CA LEU A 38 24.16 18.76 4.43
C LEU A 38 23.05 18.86 5.47
N VAL A 39 23.28 19.65 6.53
CA VAL A 39 22.33 19.79 7.66
C VAL A 39 20.98 20.34 7.20
N ILE A 40 20.96 21.20 6.18
CA ILE A 40 19.73 21.83 5.67
C ILE A 40 19.15 21.05 4.50
N SER A 41 19.95 20.66 3.51
CA SER A 41 19.43 20.09 2.26
C SER A 41 18.87 18.68 2.42
N ILE A 42 19.40 17.87 3.34
CA ILE A 42 18.94 16.50 3.53
C ILE A 42 17.52 16.47 4.11
N PRO A 43 17.24 17.10 5.28
CA PRO A 43 15.87 17.17 5.79
C PRO A 43 14.88 17.80 4.80
N LEU A 44 15.31 18.87 4.12
CA LEU A 44 14.46 19.52 3.12
C LEU A 44 14.12 18.61 1.95
N SER A 45 15.04 17.76 1.49
CA SER A 45 14.78 16.75 0.45
C SER A 45 13.72 15.76 0.90
N PHE A 46 13.78 15.28 2.15
CA PHE A 46 12.77 14.38 2.72
C PHE A 46 11.42 15.07 2.85
N PHE A 47 11.36 16.30 3.37
CA PHE A 47 10.11 17.06 3.46
C PHE A 47 9.49 17.30 2.08
N ALA A 48 10.31 17.61 1.08
CA ALA A 48 9.87 17.76 -0.29
C ALA A 48 9.33 16.43 -0.86
N GLY A 49 9.99 15.30 -0.59
CA GLY A 49 9.53 13.98 -0.99
C GLY A 49 8.21 13.59 -0.34
N LEU A 50 8.07 13.80 0.98
CA LEU A 50 6.83 13.55 1.73
C LEU A 50 5.68 14.45 1.23
N GLY A 51 5.94 15.75 1.03
CA GLY A 51 4.95 16.70 0.50
C GLY A 51 4.52 16.35 -0.92
N GLY A 52 5.46 15.95 -1.78
CA GLY A 52 5.14 15.49 -3.12
C GLY A 52 4.29 14.21 -3.13
N ALA A 53 4.57 13.25 -2.27
CA ALA A 53 3.77 12.05 -2.10
C ALA A 53 2.35 12.37 -1.60
N SER A 54 2.25 13.23 -0.59
CA SER A 54 0.97 13.66 -0.03
C SER A 54 0.08 14.37 -1.05
N HIS A 55 0.65 15.19 -1.92
CA HIS A 55 -0.07 15.85 -3.02
C HIS A 55 -0.68 14.85 -4.02
N GLU A 56 -0.08 13.67 -4.15
CA GLU A 56 -0.58 12.59 -4.99
C GLU A 56 -1.52 11.62 -4.23
N GLY A 57 -1.95 11.99 -3.03
CA GLY A 57 -2.82 11.16 -2.19
C GLY A 57 -2.10 9.95 -1.57
N ILE A 58 -0.79 10.03 -1.39
CA ILE A 58 0.04 9.00 -0.75
C ILE A 58 0.59 9.58 0.54
N LEU A 59 0.05 9.18 1.67
CA LEU A 59 0.52 9.61 2.98
C LEU A 59 1.63 8.66 3.47
N ILE A 60 2.85 9.18 3.58
CA ILE A 60 4.00 8.46 4.15
C ILE A 60 4.29 9.06 5.52
N LYS A 61 4.27 8.26 6.58
CA LYS A 61 4.31 8.74 7.96
C LYS A 61 5.69 9.19 8.46
N GLY A 62 6.74 8.96 7.66
CA GLY A 62 8.08 9.39 8.06
C GLY A 62 9.15 9.21 6.98
N SER A 63 10.27 9.91 7.15
CA SER A 63 11.39 9.86 6.20
C SER A 63 12.10 8.50 6.15
N ASN A 64 12.11 7.76 7.27
CA ASN A 64 12.61 6.38 7.34
C ASN A 64 11.83 5.44 6.42
N TYR A 65 10.51 5.64 6.30
CA TYR A 65 9.66 4.85 5.40
C TYR A 65 9.90 5.17 3.92
N LEU A 66 10.26 6.42 3.57
CA LEU A 66 10.73 6.75 2.22
C LEU A 66 11.99 5.95 1.88
N GLU A 67 12.94 5.86 2.80
CA GLU A 67 14.16 5.08 2.58
C GLU A 67 13.85 3.59 2.41
N THR A 68 13.00 3.02 3.26
CA THR A 68 12.57 1.62 3.19
C THR A 68 11.85 1.31 1.88
N LEU A 69 10.87 2.14 1.48
CA LEU A 69 10.17 2.03 0.19
C LEU A 69 11.12 2.04 -1.00
N SER A 70 12.15 2.89 -0.98
CA SER A 70 13.12 2.98 -2.08
C SER A 70 13.85 1.66 -2.34
N LYS A 71 14.02 0.83 -1.30
CA LYS A 71 14.72 -0.46 -1.29
C LYS A 71 13.79 -1.65 -1.45
N THR A 72 12.49 -1.43 -1.65
CA THR A 72 11.50 -2.51 -1.77
C THR A 72 11.76 -3.35 -3.01
N LYS A 73 11.86 -4.67 -2.81
CA LYS A 73 12.08 -5.70 -3.83
C LYS A 73 10.94 -6.71 -3.88
N THR A 74 10.27 -6.93 -2.75
CA THR A 74 9.13 -7.85 -2.64
C THR A 74 7.90 -7.06 -2.21
N VAL A 75 6.77 -7.27 -2.90
CA VAL A 75 5.47 -6.70 -2.50
C VAL A 75 4.49 -7.84 -2.28
N VAL A 76 3.93 -7.90 -1.09
CA VAL A 76 2.96 -8.89 -0.65
C VAL A 76 1.61 -8.20 -0.52
N PHE A 77 0.59 -8.77 -1.09
CA PHE A 77 -0.77 -8.23 -1.10
C PHE A 77 -1.72 -9.13 -0.32
N ASP A 78 -2.58 -8.56 0.49
CA ASP A 78 -3.86 -9.22 0.75
C ASP A 78 -4.71 -9.21 -0.52
N LYS A 79 -5.63 -10.16 -0.65
CA LYS A 79 -6.53 -10.20 -1.81
C LYS A 79 -7.70 -9.23 -1.61
N THR A 80 -8.50 -9.48 -0.58
CA THR A 80 -9.81 -8.86 -0.39
C THR A 80 -9.67 -7.40 0.05
N GLY A 81 -10.38 -6.46 -0.60
CA GLY A 81 -10.27 -5.02 -0.32
C GLY A 81 -8.98 -4.36 -0.81
N THR A 82 -7.96 -5.14 -1.16
CA THR A 82 -6.65 -4.66 -1.62
C THR A 82 -6.48 -4.77 -3.13
N LEU A 83 -6.47 -5.99 -3.68
CA LEU A 83 -6.47 -6.24 -5.13
C LEU A 83 -7.89 -6.34 -5.68
N THR A 84 -8.85 -6.65 -4.83
CA THR A 84 -10.29 -6.67 -5.13
C THR A 84 -11.02 -5.59 -4.35
N GLN A 85 -12.27 -5.33 -4.71
CA GLN A 85 -13.07 -4.26 -4.09
C GLN A 85 -13.66 -4.64 -2.73
N GLY A 86 -13.55 -5.92 -2.30
CA GLY A 86 -14.27 -6.44 -1.13
C GLY A 86 -15.79 -6.47 -1.34
N VAL A 87 -16.22 -6.30 -2.58
CA VAL A 87 -17.61 -6.29 -2.98
C VAL A 87 -17.88 -7.54 -3.80
N PHE A 88 -18.78 -8.37 -3.28
CA PHE A 88 -19.20 -9.57 -3.97
C PHE A 88 -20.25 -9.22 -5.04
N ASP A 89 -20.04 -9.67 -6.27
CA ASP A 89 -20.99 -9.51 -7.36
C ASP A 89 -21.33 -10.85 -8.02
N VAL A 90 -22.52 -10.92 -8.59
CA VAL A 90 -22.98 -12.07 -9.36
C VAL A 90 -22.26 -12.09 -10.71
N THR A 91 -21.32 -13.02 -10.85
CA THR A 91 -20.52 -13.19 -12.09
C THR A 91 -21.10 -14.20 -13.06
N GLY A 92 -21.95 -15.12 -12.56
CA GLY A 92 -22.61 -16.12 -13.39
C GLY A 92 -23.96 -16.56 -12.81
N VAL A 93 -24.90 -16.89 -13.67
CA VAL A 93 -26.16 -17.55 -13.30
C VAL A 93 -26.34 -18.73 -14.25
N HIS A 94 -26.29 -19.91 -13.70
CA HIS A 94 -26.52 -21.17 -14.42
C HIS A 94 -27.88 -21.74 -14.00
N HIS A 95 -28.76 -21.90 -14.95
CA HIS A 95 -30.15 -22.28 -14.73
C HIS A 95 -30.58 -23.43 -15.66
N ASN A 96 -31.53 -24.22 -15.20
CA ASN A 96 -32.07 -25.36 -16.01
C ASN A 96 -33.32 -24.95 -16.81
N GLN A 97 -34.38 -24.58 -16.12
CA GLN A 97 -35.70 -24.34 -16.75
C GLN A 97 -36.23 -22.92 -16.52
N LEU A 98 -35.65 -22.16 -15.57
CA LEU A 98 -36.10 -20.83 -15.24
C LEU A 98 -35.26 -19.76 -15.95
N PRO A 99 -35.84 -18.62 -16.37
CA PRO A 99 -35.08 -17.49 -16.85
C PRO A 99 -34.15 -16.96 -15.76
N ARG A 100 -33.00 -16.41 -16.19
CA ARG A 100 -32.00 -15.82 -15.30
C ARG A 100 -32.60 -14.84 -14.27
N GLU A 101 -33.52 -14.00 -14.75
CA GLU A 101 -34.16 -12.94 -13.93
C GLU A 101 -34.98 -13.56 -12.79
N LYS A 102 -35.64 -14.71 -13.05
CA LYS A 102 -36.42 -15.42 -12.03
C LYS A 102 -35.53 -16.12 -11.00
N VAL A 103 -34.40 -16.68 -11.42
CA VAL A 103 -33.44 -17.27 -10.50
C VAL A 103 -32.91 -16.22 -9.54
N LEU A 104 -32.55 -15.01 -10.03
CA LEU A 104 -32.11 -13.89 -9.22
C LEU A 104 -33.22 -13.32 -8.32
N GLU A 105 -34.46 -13.22 -8.83
CA GLU A 105 -35.61 -12.74 -8.05
C GLU A 105 -35.87 -13.67 -6.86
N TYR A 106 -35.98 -14.96 -7.05
CA TYR A 106 -36.23 -15.92 -5.97
C TYR A 106 -35.09 -15.93 -4.96
N ALA A 107 -33.82 -15.88 -5.41
CA ALA A 107 -32.65 -15.84 -4.52
C ALA A 107 -32.61 -14.56 -3.71
N ALA A 108 -32.86 -13.40 -4.33
CA ALA A 108 -32.85 -12.11 -3.66
C ALA A 108 -33.99 -11.95 -2.64
N LEU A 109 -35.19 -12.48 -2.96
CA LEU A 109 -36.34 -12.46 -2.06
C LEU A 109 -36.11 -13.42 -0.88
N ALA A 110 -35.65 -14.64 -1.09
CA ALA A 110 -35.39 -15.59 0.00
C ALA A 110 -34.35 -15.05 0.99
N GLU A 111 -33.36 -14.34 0.51
CA GLU A 111 -32.26 -13.72 1.29
C GLU A 111 -32.57 -12.28 1.76
N CYS A 112 -33.83 -11.82 1.66
CA CYS A 112 -34.22 -10.44 1.93
C CYS A 112 -34.05 -9.99 3.38
N ALA A 113 -34.01 -10.92 4.33
CA ALA A 113 -33.84 -10.64 5.76
C ALA A 113 -32.36 -10.69 6.20
N SER A 114 -31.50 -11.27 5.41
CA SER A 114 -30.07 -11.44 5.73
C SER A 114 -29.27 -10.18 5.45
N SER A 115 -28.36 -9.82 6.39
CA SER A 115 -27.40 -8.75 6.21
C SER A 115 -26.07 -9.19 5.60
N HIS A 116 -25.95 -10.47 5.26
CA HIS A 116 -24.72 -11.05 4.73
C HIS A 116 -24.31 -10.41 3.40
N PRO A 117 -23.00 -10.18 3.13
CA PRO A 117 -22.52 -9.59 1.88
C PRO A 117 -23.04 -10.31 0.61
N ILE A 118 -23.14 -11.62 0.64
CA ILE A 118 -23.71 -12.44 -0.43
C ILE A 118 -25.18 -12.06 -0.70
N SER A 119 -25.98 -11.92 0.35
CA SER A 119 -27.41 -11.55 0.24
C SER A 119 -27.56 -10.18 -0.41
N LYS A 120 -26.74 -9.21 0.00
CA LYS A 120 -26.69 -7.88 -0.62
C LYS A 120 -26.29 -7.92 -2.09
N SER A 121 -25.39 -8.83 -2.47
CA SER A 121 -24.99 -9.07 -3.85
C SER A 121 -26.15 -9.61 -4.70
N LEU A 122 -26.88 -10.57 -4.19
CA LEU A 122 -28.07 -11.12 -4.86
C LEU A 122 -29.15 -10.05 -5.06
N GLN A 123 -29.42 -9.24 -4.02
CA GLN A 123 -30.39 -8.15 -4.11
C GLN A 123 -29.98 -7.07 -5.12
N ARG A 124 -28.70 -6.70 -5.18
CA ARG A 124 -28.18 -5.78 -6.21
C ARG A 124 -28.30 -6.35 -7.62
N ALA A 125 -27.95 -7.63 -7.80
CA ALA A 125 -28.01 -8.29 -9.10
C ALA A 125 -29.45 -8.44 -9.62
N HIS A 126 -30.44 -8.60 -8.72
CA HIS A 126 -31.85 -8.58 -9.09
C HIS A 126 -32.27 -7.21 -9.61
N GLY A 127 -31.76 -6.09 -9.03
CA GLY A 127 -32.01 -4.72 -9.50
C GLY A 127 -33.46 -4.22 -9.34
N GLY A 128 -34.37 -5.06 -8.87
CA GLY A 128 -35.78 -4.74 -8.63
C GLY A 128 -36.09 -4.45 -7.16
N PRO A 129 -37.29 -3.96 -6.86
CA PRO A 129 -37.74 -3.75 -5.50
C PRO A 129 -37.85 -5.09 -4.76
N ILE A 130 -37.34 -5.16 -3.54
CA ILE A 130 -37.47 -6.32 -2.66
C ILE A 130 -38.74 -6.17 -1.83
N ASP A 131 -39.82 -6.79 -2.28
CA ASP A 131 -41.08 -6.80 -1.53
C ASP A 131 -41.08 -7.93 -0.49
N ARG A 132 -40.85 -7.56 0.76
CA ARG A 132 -40.80 -8.50 1.88
C ARG A 132 -42.16 -9.15 2.18
N GLN A 133 -43.30 -8.57 1.72
CA GLN A 133 -44.64 -9.16 1.94
C GLN A 133 -44.86 -10.44 1.14
N ARG A 134 -44.08 -10.63 0.09
CA ARG A 134 -44.12 -11.88 -0.72
C ARG A 134 -43.37 -13.03 -0.04
N VAL A 135 -42.66 -12.78 1.08
CA VAL A 135 -41.78 -13.78 1.73
C VAL A 135 -42.32 -14.13 3.10
N THR A 136 -42.53 -15.45 3.32
CA THR A 136 -43.00 -15.99 4.60
C THR A 136 -42.11 -17.20 5.00
N ASP A 137 -42.26 -17.66 6.24
CA ASP A 137 -41.63 -18.90 6.75
C ASP A 137 -40.10 -18.95 6.54
N ILE A 138 -39.41 -17.83 6.82
CA ILE A 138 -37.94 -17.72 6.68
C ILE A 138 -37.26 -18.57 7.76
N GLN A 139 -36.45 -19.54 7.34
CA GLN A 139 -35.60 -20.37 8.20
C GLN A 139 -34.14 -20.23 7.78
N GLU A 140 -33.30 -19.69 8.65
CA GLU A 140 -31.87 -19.55 8.41
C GLU A 140 -31.13 -20.78 8.95
N PHE A 141 -30.30 -21.39 8.09
CA PHE A 141 -29.40 -22.48 8.43
C PHE A 141 -27.98 -21.92 8.51
N SER A 142 -27.54 -21.59 9.72
CA SER A 142 -26.25 -20.91 9.96
C SER A 142 -25.10 -21.60 9.20
N GLY A 143 -24.39 -20.81 8.38
CA GLY A 143 -23.29 -21.26 7.54
C GLY A 143 -23.66 -22.11 6.34
N ASN A 144 -24.99 -22.35 6.07
CA ASN A 144 -25.42 -23.15 4.93
C ASN A 144 -26.34 -22.39 3.97
N GLY A 145 -27.20 -21.50 4.44
CA GLY A 145 -28.12 -20.73 3.62
C GLY A 145 -29.49 -20.53 4.26
N VAL A 146 -30.50 -20.23 3.46
CA VAL A 146 -31.86 -19.88 3.87
C VAL A 146 -32.89 -20.72 3.10
N VAL A 147 -33.96 -21.10 3.80
CA VAL A 147 -35.16 -21.62 3.21
C VAL A 147 -36.32 -20.69 3.55
N ALA A 148 -37.09 -20.26 2.55
CA ALA A 148 -38.21 -19.34 2.72
C ALA A 148 -39.35 -19.71 1.75
N LYS A 149 -40.55 -19.22 2.02
CA LYS A 149 -41.64 -19.27 1.04
C LYS A 149 -41.77 -17.92 0.35
N VAL A 150 -41.63 -17.91 -0.96
CA VAL A 150 -41.79 -16.75 -1.82
C VAL A 150 -43.01 -17.00 -2.73
N ASP A 151 -44.04 -16.18 -2.61
CA ASP A 151 -45.31 -16.31 -3.33
C ASP A 151 -45.93 -17.74 -3.19
N GLY A 152 -45.74 -18.38 -2.04
CA GLY A 152 -46.21 -19.73 -1.77
C GLY A 152 -45.28 -20.86 -2.23
N VAL A 153 -44.24 -20.58 -3.01
CA VAL A 153 -43.21 -21.54 -3.45
C VAL A 153 -42.12 -21.67 -2.37
N THR A 154 -41.74 -22.88 -2.02
CA THR A 154 -40.64 -23.11 -1.08
C THR A 154 -39.32 -22.93 -1.82
N VAL A 155 -38.56 -21.90 -1.43
CA VAL A 155 -37.27 -21.50 -2.02
C VAL A 155 -36.16 -21.85 -1.05
N ALA A 156 -35.19 -22.68 -1.48
CA ALA A 156 -33.96 -22.95 -0.74
C ALA A 156 -32.79 -22.33 -1.47
N VAL A 157 -32.05 -21.48 -0.77
CA VAL A 157 -30.87 -20.77 -1.28
C VAL A 157 -29.69 -21.02 -0.34
N GLY A 158 -28.59 -21.56 -0.85
CA GLY A 158 -27.42 -21.84 -0.01
C GLY A 158 -26.32 -22.63 -0.70
N ASN A 159 -25.40 -23.14 0.11
CA ASN A 159 -24.28 -23.95 -0.39
C ASN A 159 -24.70 -25.42 -0.63
N ASP A 160 -23.73 -26.23 -1.08
CA ASP A 160 -23.86 -27.68 -1.28
C ASP A 160 -24.40 -28.40 -0.04
N LYS A 161 -23.92 -28.01 1.17
CA LYS A 161 -24.37 -28.64 2.42
C LYS A 161 -25.83 -28.40 2.73
N LEU A 162 -26.40 -27.25 2.31
CA LEU A 162 -27.85 -27.05 2.42
C LEU A 162 -28.62 -27.97 1.49
N MET A 163 -28.17 -28.14 0.25
CA MET A 163 -28.82 -29.06 -0.71
C MET A 163 -28.78 -30.50 -0.22
N GLU A 164 -27.65 -30.95 0.32
CA GLU A 164 -27.51 -32.27 0.94
C GLU A 164 -28.46 -32.49 2.12
N LYS A 165 -28.56 -31.50 3.04
CA LYS A 165 -29.48 -31.56 4.19
C LYS A 165 -30.95 -31.66 3.78
N LEU A 166 -31.30 -31.06 2.66
CA LEU A 166 -32.67 -31.10 2.13
C LEU A 166 -32.91 -32.29 1.20
N GLY A 167 -31.88 -33.12 0.95
CA GLY A 167 -32.00 -34.29 0.05
C GLY A 167 -32.16 -33.91 -1.42
N ILE A 168 -31.71 -32.71 -1.82
CA ILE A 168 -31.86 -32.20 -3.17
C ILE A 168 -30.57 -32.51 -3.96
N ALA A 169 -30.72 -33.22 -5.09
CA ALA A 169 -29.61 -33.45 -6.00
C ALA A 169 -29.18 -32.13 -6.66
N TRP A 170 -27.91 -31.82 -6.57
CA TRP A 170 -27.32 -30.60 -7.13
C TRP A 170 -26.20 -30.91 -8.13
N HIS A 171 -25.84 -29.96 -8.97
CA HIS A 171 -24.76 -30.11 -9.94
C HIS A 171 -23.55 -29.31 -9.51
N ASP A 172 -22.37 -29.93 -9.60
CA ASP A 172 -21.10 -29.21 -9.38
C ASP A 172 -20.87 -28.17 -10.48
N CYS A 173 -20.30 -27.05 -10.09
CA CYS A 173 -20.00 -25.96 -11.00
C CYS A 173 -18.47 -25.75 -11.11
N HIS A 174 -17.99 -25.73 -12.35
CA HIS A 174 -16.57 -25.48 -12.63
C HIS A 174 -16.16 -24.00 -12.63
N SER A 175 -17.14 -23.10 -12.51
CA SER A 175 -16.87 -21.67 -12.44
C SER A 175 -16.14 -21.30 -11.15
N VAL A 176 -15.31 -20.26 -11.24
CA VAL A 176 -14.51 -19.76 -10.11
C VAL A 176 -15.34 -18.76 -9.32
N GLY A 177 -15.56 -19.04 -8.04
CA GLY A 177 -16.34 -18.19 -7.14
C GLY A 177 -17.04 -18.97 -6.03
N THR A 178 -17.83 -18.25 -5.23
CA THR A 178 -18.76 -18.86 -4.26
C THR A 178 -20.02 -19.26 -5.00
N ILE A 179 -20.35 -20.54 -4.93
CA ILE A 179 -21.52 -21.09 -5.61
C ILE A 179 -22.68 -21.10 -4.63
N ILE A 180 -23.78 -20.49 -5.04
CA ILE A 180 -25.07 -20.47 -4.33
C ILE A 180 -26.06 -21.24 -5.14
N HIS A 181 -26.49 -22.36 -4.61
CA HIS A 181 -27.50 -23.23 -5.21
C HIS A 181 -28.91 -22.71 -4.90
N LEU A 182 -29.81 -22.85 -5.87
CA LEU A 182 -31.24 -22.53 -5.76
C LEU A 182 -32.05 -23.75 -6.00
N ALA A 183 -33.00 -24.02 -5.12
CA ALA A 183 -34.04 -25.07 -5.35
C ALA A 183 -35.41 -24.50 -5.04
N LEU A 184 -36.41 -24.93 -5.81
CA LEU A 184 -37.81 -24.57 -5.71
C LEU A 184 -38.65 -25.81 -5.48
N ASP A 185 -39.47 -25.80 -4.42
CA ASP A 185 -40.35 -26.96 -4.04
C ASP A 185 -39.62 -28.32 -4.03
N GLY A 186 -38.34 -28.31 -3.54
CA GLY A 186 -37.50 -29.49 -3.47
C GLY A 186 -36.84 -29.92 -4.80
N GLN A 187 -37.01 -29.15 -5.86
CA GLN A 187 -36.36 -29.41 -7.15
C GLN A 187 -35.23 -28.40 -7.41
N TYR A 188 -34.10 -28.90 -7.88
CA TYR A 188 -32.96 -28.07 -8.21
C TYR A 188 -33.27 -27.16 -9.41
N ALA A 189 -33.15 -25.84 -9.20
CA ALA A 189 -33.49 -24.83 -10.21
C ALA A 189 -32.23 -24.22 -10.89
N GLY A 190 -31.07 -24.29 -10.25
CA GLY A 190 -29.83 -23.75 -10.78
C GLY A 190 -28.88 -23.29 -9.68
N HIS A 191 -27.86 -22.58 -10.11
CA HIS A 191 -26.90 -21.94 -9.16
C HIS A 191 -26.42 -20.58 -9.66
N ILE A 192 -26.01 -19.76 -8.70
CA ILE A 192 -25.48 -18.42 -8.90
C ILE A 192 -24.02 -18.44 -8.48
N VAL A 193 -23.14 -17.90 -9.31
CA VAL A 193 -21.73 -17.75 -9.02
C VAL A 193 -21.48 -16.32 -8.56
N ILE A 194 -20.90 -16.19 -7.40
CA ILE A 194 -20.58 -14.89 -6.78
C ILE A 194 -19.07 -14.83 -6.60
N SER A 195 -18.46 -13.74 -7.08
CA SER A 195 -17.03 -13.50 -6.96
C SER A 195 -16.77 -12.10 -6.47
N ASP A 196 -15.64 -11.92 -5.79
CA ASP A 196 -15.12 -10.61 -5.45
C ASP A 196 -14.57 -9.94 -6.72
N VAL A 197 -14.88 -8.67 -6.92
CA VAL A 197 -14.54 -7.93 -8.14
C VAL A 197 -13.12 -7.37 -8.01
N GLU A 198 -12.28 -7.62 -9.02
CA GLU A 198 -10.95 -7.03 -9.10
C GLU A 198 -11.05 -5.49 -9.14
N LYS A 199 -10.14 -4.79 -8.43
CA LYS A 199 -10.07 -3.34 -8.51
C LYS A 199 -9.65 -2.88 -9.91
N PRO A 200 -10.20 -1.75 -10.38
CA PRO A 200 -9.63 -1.08 -11.53
C PRO A 200 -8.12 -0.88 -11.30
N HIS A 201 -7.31 -1.05 -12.33
CA HIS A 201 -5.85 -0.90 -12.28
C HIS A 201 -5.08 -1.93 -11.43
N ALA A 202 -5.70 -2.95 -10.82
CA ALA A 202 -4.96 -3.95 -10.03
C ALA A 202 -3.91 -4.68 -10.89
N ARG A 203 -4.29 -5.12 -12.10
CA ARG A 203 -3.37 -5.72 -13.07
C ARG A 203 -2.27 -4.75 -13.51
N ASP A 204 -2.63 -3.50 -13.79
CA ASP A 204 -1.67 -2.47 -14.18
C ASP A 204 -0.69 -2.13 -13.07
N ALA A 205 -1.13 -2.18 -11.80
CA ALA A 205 -0.30 -2.00 -10.63
C ALA A 205 0.78 -3.09 -10.52
N ILE A 206 0.40 -4.37 -10.67
CA ILE A 206 1.37 -5.49 -10.68
C ILE A 206 2.37 -5.32 -11.81
N ALA A 207 1.91 -5.00 -13.03
CA ALA A 207 2.77 -4.75 -14.17
C ALA A 207 3.69 -3.54 -13.97
N ALA A 208 3.21 -2.47 -13.33
CA ALA A 208 4.00 -1.28 -13.02
C ALA A 208 5.09 -1.58 -11.97
N LEU A 209 4.78 -2.37 -10.93
CA LEU A 209 5.75 -2.82 -9.94
C LEU A 209 6.90 -3.60 -10.57
N LYS A 210 6.59 -4.55 -11.45
CA LYS A 210 7.61 -5.33 -12.19
C LYS A 210 8.49 -4.42 -13.06
N ARG A 211 7.89 -3.46 -13.76
CA ARG A 211 8.63 -2.48 -14.59
C ARG A 211 9.60 -1.62 -13.81
N ILE A 212 9.28 -1.28 -12.55
CA ILE A 212 10.19 -0.50 -11.70
C ILE A 212 11.21 -1.35 -10.95
N GLY A 213 11.29 -2.67 -11.21
CA GLY A 213 12.27 -3.58 -10.66
C GLY A 213 11.92 -4.12 -9.27
N VAL A 214 10.63 -4.27 -8.97
CA VAL A 214 10.16 -5.19 -7.92
C VAL A 214 10.41 -6.60 -8.43
N GLU A 215 11.10 -7.41 -7.65
CA GLU A 215 11.57 -8.73 -8.07
C GLU A 215 10.51 -9.81 -7.87
N LYS A 216 9.63 -9.61 -6.88
CA LYS A 216 8.63 -10.59 -6.51
C LYS A 216 7.33 -9.93 -6.05
N THR A 217 6.20 -10.40 -6.59
CA THR A 217 4.85 -10.05 -6.14
C THR A 217 4.17 -11.30 -5.59
N VAL A 218 3.58 -11.21 -4.40
CA VAL A 218 2.97 -12.34 -3.70
C VAL A 218 1.55 -11.96 -3.29
N MET A 219 0.59 -12.87 -3.41
CA MET A 219 -0.77 -12.69 -2.90
C MET A 219 -1.04 -13.67 -1.76
N LEU A 220 -1.56 -13.17 -0.64
CA LEU A 220 -2.03 -13.95 0.50
C LEU A 220 -3.55 -13.86 0.58
N THR A 221 -4.22 -14.99 0.80
CA THR A 221 -5.68 -15.01 0.92
C THR A 221 -6.17 -16.18 1.77
N GLY A 222 -7.31 -16.00 2.43
CA GLY A 222 -8.05 -17.09 3.08
C GLY A 222 -8.94 -17.91 2.13
N ASP A 223 -9.04 -17.52 0.86
CA ASP A 223 -9.87 -18.21 -0.13
C ASP A 223 -9.31 -19.59 -0.48
N ARG A 224 -10.19 -20.41 -1.07
CA ARG A 224 -9.80 -21.72 -1.62
C ARG A 224 -8.78 -21.55 -2.75
N ALA A 225 -7.88 -22.53 -2.86
CA ALA A 225 -6.76 -22.50 -3.82
C ALA A 225 -7.24 -22.20 -5.26
N LYS A 226 -8.30 -22.84 -5.74
CA LYS A 226 -8.84 -22.63 -7.09
C LYS A 226 -9.21 -21.16 -7.38
N VAL A 227 -9.80 -20.46 -6.41
CA VAL A 227 -10.18 -19.04 -6.55
C VAL A 227 -8.93 -18.15 -6.51
N ALA A 228 -8.03 -18.43 -5.58
CA ALA A 228 -6.79 -17.69 -5.41
C ALA A 228 -5.88 -17.77 -6.65
N ASP A 229 -5.71 -18.98 -7.19
CA ASP A 229 -4.90 -19.22 -8.40
C ASP A 229 -5.46 -18.47 -9.62
N HIS A 230 -6.80 -18.49 -9.78
CA HIS A 230 -7.45 -17.77 -10.88
C HIS A 230 -7.20 -16.27 -10.82
N VAL A 231 -7.38 -15.64 -9.64
CA VAL A 231 -7.15 -14.21 -9.44
C VAL A 231 -5.67 -13.88 -9.62
N ALA A 232 -4.75 -14.68 -9.06
CA ALA A 232 -3.31 -14.48 -9.21
C ALA A 232 -2.87 -14.52 -10.67
N GLN A 233 -3.41 -15.49 -11.45
CA GLN A 233 -3.13 -15.61 -12.87
C GLN A 233 -3.71 -14.44 -13.67
N SER A 234 -4.93 -14.00 -13.38
CA SER A 234 -5.57 -12.84 -14.02
C SER A 234 -4.75 -11.56 -13.82
N LEU A 235 -4.28 -11.32 -12.60
CA LEU A 235 -3.51 -10.14 -12.24
C LEU A 235 -2.03 -10.23 -12.60
N GLY A 236 -1.51 -11.43 -12.85
CA GLY A 236 -0.10 -11.69 -13.16
C GLY A 236 0.80 -11.61 -11.93
N VAL A 237 0.31 -12.02 -10.75
CA VAL A 237 1.09 -12.16 -9.51
C VAL A 237 2.02 -13.38 -9.62
N ASP A 238 3.22 -13.29 -9.04
CA ASP A 238 4.25 -14.34 -9.22
C ASP A 238 4.04 -15.55 -8.31
N GLU A 239 3.54 -15.34 -7.09
CA GLU A 239 3.30 -16.39 -6.10
C GLU A 239 1.99 -16.14 -5.35
N VAL A 240 1.28 -17.22 -5.00
CA VAL A 240 0.03 -17.15 -4.25
C VAL A 240 0.03 -18.15 -3.11
N HIS A 241 -0.48 -17.74 -1.95
CA HIS A 241 -0.76 -18.60 -0.81
C HIS A 241 -2.23 -18.46 -0.44
N SER A 242 -2.94 -19.55 -0.50
CA SER A 242 -4.38 -19.67 -0.26
C SER A 242 -4.70 -20.36 1.06
N GLU A 243 -5.97 -20.32 1.47
CA GLU A 243 -6.50 -21.03 2.64
C GLU A 243 -5.82 -20.65 3.97
N LEU A 244 -5.31 -19.38 4.03
CA LEU A 244 -4.58 -18.87 5.18
C LEU A 244 -5.54 -18.32 6.24
N LEU A 245 -5.30 -18.70 7.48
CA LEU A 245 -5.84 -18.00 8.64
C LEU A 245 -5.03 -16.71 8.91
N PRO A 246 -5.55 -15.76 9.69
CA PRO A 246 -4.82 -14.51 10.00
C PRO A 246 -3.41 -14.74 10.58
N ALA A 247 -3.24 -15.74 11.45
CA ALA A 247 -1.94 -16.09 12.01
C ALA A 247 -0.97 -16.67 10.94
N ASP A 248 -1.50 -17.43 9.97
CA ASP A 248 -0.70 -18.01 8.90
C ASP A 248 -0.18 -16.92 7.95
N LYS A 249 -0.94 -15.84 7.72
CA LYS A 249 -0.47 -14.68 6.95
C LYS A 249 0.77 -14.06 7.58
N VAL A 250 0.78 -13.89 8.91
CA VAL A 250 1.95 -13.34 9.63
C VAL A 250 3.16 -14.27 9.44
N ALA A 251 2.99 -15.58 9.64
CA ALA A 251 4.06 -16.56 9.48
C ALA A 251 4.61 -16.59 8.04
N GLN A 252 3.74 -16.43 7.03
CA GLN A 252 4.17 -16.35 5.63
C GLN A 252 4.99 -15.09 5.35
N VAL A 253 4.58 -13.93 5.88
CA VAL A 253 5.34 -12.69 5.73
C VAL A 253 6.70 -12.80 6.42
N GLU A 254 6.79 -13.40 7.61
CA GLU A 254 8.06 -13.66 8.29
C GLU A 254 8.99 -14.57 7.47
N ARG A 255 8.44 -15.61 6.86
CA ARG A 255 9.20 -16.48 5.95
C ARG A 255 9.74 -15.71 4.75
N LEU A 256 8.90 -14.89 4.12
CA LEU A 256 9.27 -14.09 2.96
C LEU A 256 10.31 -13.02 3.29
N LEU A 257 10.24 -12.41 4.49
CA LEU A 257 11.26 -11.48 5.00
C LEU A 257 12.65 -12.14 5.06
N GLY A 258 12.72 -13.39 5.51
CA GLY A 258 13.97 -14.16 5.57
C GLY A 258 14.54 -14.55 4.19
N GLN A 259 13.73 -14.53 3.15
CA GLN A 259 14.11 -14.92 1.78
C GLN A 259 14.36 -13.71 0.87
N SER A 260 13.90 -12.53 1.26
CA SER A 260 13.98 -11.32 0.42
C SER A 260 15.40 -10.80 0.35
N GLY A 261 15.91 -10.59 -0.87
CA GLY A 261 17.18 -9.89 -1.12
C GLY A 261 17.13 -8.38 -0.93
N GLY A 262 16.01 -7.85 -0.44
CA GLY A 262 15.75 -6.42 -0.20
C GLY A 262 14.63 -6.23 0.80
N LYS A 263 14.00 -5.05 0.81
CA LYS A 263 12.88 -4.75 1.69
C LYS A 263 11.57 -5.33 1.16
N LEU A 264 10.71 -5.78 2.09
CA LEU A 264 9.39 -6.32 1.83
C LEU A 264 8.32 -5.31 2.25
N ALA A 265 7.42 -4.98 1.30
CA ALA A 265 6.20 -4.23 1.59
C ALA A 265 5.01 -5.19 1.67
N PHE A 266 4.16 -5.01 2.68
CA PHE A 266 2.85 -5.67 2.76
C PHE A 266 1.75 -4.64 2.52
N VAL A 267 0.78 -5.00 1.69
CA VAL A 267 -0.37 -4.15 1.33
C VAL A 267 -1.66 -4.82 1.79
N GLY A 268 -2.44 -4.14 2.60
CA GLY A 268 -3.72 -4.63 3.15
C GLY A 268 -4.73 -3.50 3.35
N ASP A 269 -6.00 -3.86 3.55
CA ASP A 269 -7.10 -2.89 3.75
C ASP A 269 -7.71 -2.96 5.14
N GLY A 270 -7.51 -4.07 5.84
CA GLY A 270 -8.40 -4.53 6.86
C GLY A 270 -7.91 -4.49 8.30
N ILE A 271 -8.90 -4.59 9.17
CA ILE A 271 -8.72 -4.79 10.62
C ILE A 271 -7.88 -6.07 10.88
N ASN A 272 -8.09 -7.09 10.06
CA ASN A 272 -7.42 -8.38 10.20
C ASN A 272 -5.94 -8.36 9.77
N ASP A 273 -5.54 -7.35 9.00
CA ASP A 273 -4.18 -7.23 8.45
C ASP A 273 -3.25 -6.35 9.30
N ALA A 274 -3.77 -5.66 10.32
CA ALA A 274 -2.96 -4.80 11.19
C ALA A 274 -1.73 -5.50 11.79
N PRO A 275 -1.81 -6.76 12.26
CA PRO A 275 -0.63 -7.50 12.72
C PRO A 275 0.40 -7.77 11.62
N VAL A 276 -0.07 -8.02 10.40
CA VAL A 276 0.79 -8.29 9.24
C VAL A 276 1.45 -7.00 8.73
N LEU A 277 0.67 -5.89 8.67
CA LEU A 277 1.17 -4.55 8.32
C LEU A 277 2.33 -4.13 9.23
N SER A 278 2.16 -4.32 10.54
CA SER A 278 3.20 -3.97 11.53
C SER A 278 4.42 -4.90 11.48
N ARG A 279 4.29 -6.10 10.92
CA ARG A 279 5.37 -7.08 10.88
C ARG A 279 6.27 -6.96 9.65
N ALA A 280 5.76 -6.44 8.55
CA ALA A 280 6.51 -6.19 7.32
C ALA A 280 7.62 -5.14 7.54
N ASP A 281 8.61 -5.06 6.63
CA ASP A 281 9.57 -3.94 6.64
C ASP A 281 8.86 -2.60 6.41
N ILE A 282 7.76 -2.62 5.66
CA ILE A 282 6.87 -1.49 5.46
C ILE A 282 5.44 -1.96 5.23
N GLY A 283 4.51 -1.43 6.00
CA GLY A 283 3.08 -1.65 5.87
C GLY A 283 2.42 -0.55 5.03
N ILE A 284 1.62 -0.94 4.04
CA ILE A 284 0.86 -0.03 3.17
C ILE A 284 -0.63 -0.32 3.36
N ALA A 285 -1.39 0.65 3.84
CA ALA A 285 -2.84 0.52 3.98
C ALA A 285 -3.58 1.18 2.80
N MET A 286 -4.67 0.52 2.40
CA MET A 286 -5.68 1.09 1.51
C MET A 286 -6.58 2.00 2.37
N GLY A 287 -6.68 3.30 2.05
CA GLY A 287 -7.18 4.32 2.97
C GLY A 287 -8.69 4.58 2.91
N ALA A 288 -9.34 4.50 1.73
CA ALA A 288 -10.76 4.88 1.61
C ALA A 288 -11.72 3.86 2.26
N MET A 289 -11.35 2.58 2.27
CA MET A 289 -12.09 1.48 2.87
C MET A 289 -11.38 0.89 4.10
N GLY A 290 -10.15 1.36 4.38
CA GLY A 290 -9.31 0.85 5.48
C GLY A 290 -9.90 1.17 6.84
N SER A 291 -9.78 0.22 7.77
CA SER A 291 -10.14 0.47 9.16
C SER A 291 -9.16 1.45 9.81
N ASP A 292 -9.64 2.21 10.80
CA ASP A 292 -8.76 3.08 11.58
C ASP A 292 -7.55 2.33 12.15
N ALA A 293 -7.74 1.06 12.54
CA ALA A 293 -6.67 0.20 13.04
C ALA A 293 -5.62 -0.12 11.96
N ALA A 294 -6.04 -0.39 10.71
CA ALA A 294 -5.10 -0.62 9.60
C ALA A 294 -4.36 0.66 9.23
N ILE A 295 -5.07 1.79 9.20
CA ILE A 295 -4.47 3.10 8.95
C ILE A 295 -3.44 3.43 10.05
N GLU A 296 -3.73 3.14 11.31
CA GLU A 296 -2.81 3.39 12.42
C GLU A 296 -1.57 2.49 12.34
N ALA A 297 -1.75 1.21 12.03
CA ALA A 297 -0.67 0.22 11.96
C ALA A 297 0.25 0.38 10.73
N ALA A 298 -0.23 1.00 9.66
CA ALA A 298 0.53 1.15 8.42
C ALA A 298 1.51 2.32 8.48
N ASP A 299 2.59 2.20 7.73
CA ASP A 299 3.62 3.23 7.54
C ASP A 299 3.29 4.17 6.37
N VAL A 300 2.51 3.65 5.42
CA VAL A 300 2.05 4.35 4.22
C VAL A 300 0.55 4.13 4.05
N VAL A 301 -0.20 5.18 3.68
CA VAL A 301 -1.64 5.11 3.42
C VAL A 301 -1.93 5.65 2.03
N LEU A 302 -2.67 4.88 1.22
CA LEU A 302 -3.16 5.28 -0.10
C LEU A 302 -4.58 5.82 0.05
N MET A 303 -4.75 7.14 -0.08
CA MET A 303 -5.99 7.83 0.29
C MET A 303 -7.20 7.52 -0.60
N ASP A 304 -6.98 7.06 -1.83
CA ASP A 304 -8.02 6.80 -2.84
C ASP A 304 -8.13 5.32 -3.27
N ASP A 305 -7.51 4.42 -2.53
CA ASP A 305 -7.54 2.96 -2.75
C ASP A 305 -7.08 2.49 -4.15
N ASP A 306 -6.35 3.30 -4.89
CA ASP A 306 -5.79 2.88 -6.18
C ASP A 306 -4.48 2.12 -6.00
N PRO A 307 -4.42 0.80 -6.29
CA PRO A 307 -3.22 0.00 -6.13
C PRO A 307 -2.06 0.45 -7.06
N LEU A 308 -2.34 1.18 -8.14
CA LEU A 308 -1.30 1.73 -9.02
C LEU A 308 -0.39 2.72 -8.28
N LYS A 309 -0.89 3.37 -7.23
CA LYS A 309 -0.12 4.32 -6.41
C LYS A 309 0.99 3.67 -5.59
N ILE A 310 0.98 2.36 -5.40
CA ILE A 310 2.09 1.64 -4.75
C ILE A 310 3.38 1.79 -5.58
N ALA A 311 3.29 1.56 -6.89
CA ALA A 311 4.41 1.75 -7.79
C ALA A 311 4.88 3.21 -7.80
N LYS A 312 3.93 4.17 -7.76
CA LYS A 312 4.24 5.60 -7.69
C LYS A 312 4.93 5.96 -6.38
N ALA A 313 4.49 5.44 -5.24
CA ALA A 313 5.13 5.64 -3.94
C ALA A 313 6.60 5.20 -3.94
N ILE A 314 6.89 4.01 -4.48
CA ILE A 314 8.26 3.49 -4.62
C ILE A 314 9.11 4.40 -5.54
N ARG A 315 8.55 4.88 -6.66
CA ARG A 315 9.26 5.79 -7.59
C ARG A 315 9.57 7.14 -6.95
N ILE A 316 8.61 7.73 -6.22
CA ILE A 316 8.79 8.98 -5.46
C ILE A 316 9.92 8.78 -4.44
N SER A 317 9.89 7.69 -3.69
CA SER A 317 10.88 7.37 -2.67
C SER A 317 12.28 7.22 -3.28
N ARG A 318 12.42 6.48 -4.37
CA ARG A 318 13.70 6.33 -5.09
C ARG A 318 14.23 7.66 -5.63
N LYS A 319 13.35 8.52 -6.14
CA LYS A 319 13.72 9.87 -6.61
C LYS A 319 14.20 10.73 -5.44
N CYS A 320 13.47 10.74 -4.32
CA CYS A 320 13.85 11.49 -3.13
C CYS A 320 15.23 11.08 -2.61
N ILE A 321 15.45 9.77 -2.42
CA ILE A 321 16.72 9.23 -1.95
C ILE A 321 17.86 9.53 -2.92
N ARG A 322 17.63 9.46 -4.23
CA ARG A 322 18.62 9.87 -5.25
C ARG A 322 19.04 11.33 -5.07
N ILE A 323 18.08 12.24 -4.89
CA ILE A 323 18.35 13.68 -4.66
C ILE A 323 19.15 13.87 -3.37
N VAL A 324 18.85 13.15 -2.31
CA VAL A 324 19.62 13.16 -1.06
C VAL A 324 21.08 12.79 -1.32
N TYR A 325 21.33 11.67 -2.03
CA TYR A 325 22.69 11.23 -2.36
C TYR A 325 23.41 12.21 -3.31
N GLU A 326 22.69 12.79 -4.28
CA GLU A 326 23.25 13.83 -5.16
C GLU A 326 23.72 15.02 -4.32
N ASN A 327 22.93 15.51 -3.37
CA ASN A 327 23.29 16.62 -2.48
C ASN A 327 24.46 16.27 -1.57
N ILE A 328 24.50 15.07 -1.00
CA ILE A 328 25.60 14.60 -0.15
C ILE A 328 26.91 14.57 -0.95
N ALA A 329 26.90 13.91 -2.10
CA ALA A 329 28.09 13.78 -2.95
C ALA A 329 28.59 15.15 -3.41
N PHE A 330 27.69 16.01 -3.90
CA PHE A 330 28.04 17.36 -4.35
C PHE A 330 28.66 18.20 -3.22
N ALA A 331 28.01 18.23 -2.04
CA ALA A 331 28.49 18.98 -0.91
C ALA A 331 29.87 18.50 -0.41
N LEU A 332 30.07 17.17 -0.34
CA LEU A 332 31.35 16.60 0.11
C LEU A 332 32.48 16.83 -0.91
N ILE A 333 32.23 16.70 -2.21
CA ILE A 333 33.22 16.93 -3.27
C ILE A 333 33.67 18.41 -3.25
N VAL A 334 32.72 19.35 -3.28
CA VAL A 334 33.08 20.79 -3.26
C VAL A 334 33.80 21.16 -1.98
N LYS A 335 33.38 20.62 -0.85
CA LYS A 335 34.02 20.84 0.43
C LYS A 335 35.46 20.34 0.47
N ALA A 336 35.70 19.12 0.00
CA ALA A 336 37.04 18.55 -0.09
C ALA A 336 37.94 19.41 -0.99
N LEU A 337 37.40 19.86 -2.14
CA LEU A 337 38.11 20.75 -3.05
C LEU A 337 38.44 22.09 -2.40
N CYS A 338 37.48 22.73 -1.71
CA CYS A 338 37.70 24.00 -0.99
C CYS A 338 38.78 23.87 0.11
N LEU A 339 38.72 22.78 0.90
CA LEU A 339 39.72 22.49 1.92
C LEU A 339 41.13 22.32 1.32
N LEU A 340 41.24 21.62 0.20
CA LEU A 340 42.51 21.45 -0.51
C LEU A 340 43.06 22.81 -1.00
N LEU A 341 42.22 23.62 -1.64
CA LEU A 341 42.60 24.95 -2.14
C LEU A 341 43.02 25.91 -1.01
N VAL A 342 42.35 25.87 0.16
CA VAL A 342 42.74 26.61 1.34
C VAL A 342 44.10 26.12 1.89
N ALA A 343 44.31 24.79 1.93
CA ALA A 343 45.56 24.19 2.41
C ALA A 343 46.77 24.62 1.56
N VAL A 344 46.63 24.64 0.23
CA VAL A 344 47.69 25.06 -0.71
C VAL A 344 47.84 26.60 -0.74
N GLY A 345 46.91 27.36 -0.10
CA GLY A 345 46.93 28.81 -0.13
C GLY A 345 46.41 29.46 -1.41
N ALA A 346 45.73 28.68 -2.26
CA ALA A 346 45.14 29.15 -3.52
C ALA A 346 43.72 29.74 -3.35
N ALA A 347 43.06 29.50 -2.22
CA ALA A 347 41.70 30.01 -1.94
C ALA A 347 41.76 31.09 -0.84
N ASN A 348 40.91 32.12 -0.98
CA ASN A 348 40.68 33.18 -0.01
C ASN A 348 39.37 32.92 0.76
N MET A 349 39.08 33.80 1.76
CA MET A 349 37.88 33.68 2.58
C MET A 349 36.57 33.75 1.78
N TRP A 350 36.52 34.48 0.67
CA TRP A 350 35.33 34.54 -0.20
C TRP A 350 35.05 33.21 -0.90
N ALA A 351 36.12 32.53 -1.35
CA ALA A 351 35.99 31.19 -1.91
C ALA A 351 35.50 30.18 -0.85
N ALA A 352 35.94 30.31 0.40
CA ALA A 352 35.48 29.51 1.52
C ALA A 352 33.99 29.72 1.83
N ILE A 353 33.53 30.98 1.85
CA ILE A 353 32.11 31.33 2.05
C ILE A 353 31.27 30.82 0.90
N PHE A 354 31.71 30.97 -0.36
CA PHE A 354 30.99 30.43 -1.51
C PHE A 354 30.91 28.90 -1.46
N GLY A 355 31.99 28.23 -1.07
CA GLY A 355 32.04 26.77 -0.92
C GLY A 355 31.11 26.23 0.19
N ASP A 356 30.71 27.04 1.15
CA ASP A 356 29.73 26.66 2.19
C ASP A 356 28.31 27.15 1.86
N VAL A 357 28.08 28.45 1.75
CA VAL A 357 26.75 29.04 1.55
C VAL A 357 26.25 28.86 0.13
N GLY A 358 27.10 29.00 -0.90
CA GLY A 358 26.71 28.80 -2.30
C GLY A 358 26.31 27.36 -2.59
N VAL A 359 27.07 26.40 -2.05
CA VAL A 359 26.74 24.98 -2.15
C VAL A 359 25.43 24.66 -1.45
N MET A 360 25.19 25.25 -0.27
CA MET A 360 23.93 25.11 0.45
C MET A 360 22.73 25.57 -0.41
N VAL A 361 22.81 26.74 -1.03
CA VAL A 361 21.73 27.25 -1.90
C VAL A 361 21.48 26.34 -3.08
N ILE A 362 22.53 25.85 -3.75
CA ILE A 362 22.41 24.90 -4.86
C ILE A 362 21.75 23.59 -4.39
N ALA A 363 22.17 23.05 -3.26
CA ALA A 363 21.62 21.82 -2.68
C ALA A 363 20.15 21.98 -2.28
N VAL A 364 19.75 23.14 -1.77
CA VAL A 364 18.34 23.48 -1.47
C VAL A 364 17.50 23.53 -2.75
N LEU A 365 18.00 24.18 -3.80
CA LEU A 365 17.32 24.22 -5.09
C LEU A 365 17.17 22.82 -5.72
N ASN A 366 18.18 21.96 -5.55
CA ASN A 366 18.09 20.56 -5.98
C ASN A 366 17.06 19.78 -5.14
N ALA A 367 16.98 20.02 -3.82
CA ALA A 367 16.00 19.37 -2.94
C ALA A 367 14.54 19.66 -3.36
N ILE A 368 14.25 20.88 -3.80
CA ILE A 368 12.90 21.27 -4.30
C ILE A 368 12.44 20.39 -5.50
N ARG A 369 13.36 19.81 -6.26
CA ARG A 369 13.01 18.88 -7.34
C ARG A 369 12.27 17.62 -6.85
N ALA A 370 12.39 17.28 -5.55
CA ALA A 370 11.66 16.15 -4.97
C ALA A 370 10.14 16.40 -4.90
N LEU A 371 9.68 17.66 -4.89
CA LEU A 371 8.25 18.02 -4.99
C LEU A 371 7.62 17.69 -6.35
N ARG A 372 8.41 17.64 -7.42
CA ARG A 372 7.89 17.44 -8.78
C ARG A 372 7.66 15.96 -9.05
N VAL A 373 6.52 15.43 -8.62
CA VAL A 373 6.18 13.99 -8.70
C VAL A 373 5.07 13.67 -9.70
N HIS A 374 4.46 14.68 -10.32
CA HIS A 374 3.30 14.51 -11.21
C HIS A 374 3.57 13.58 -12.42
N ASN A 375 4.79 13.61 -12.96
CA ASN A 375 5.19 12.82 -14.14
C ASN A 375 5.87 11.47 -13.81
N LEU A 376 5.70 10.99 -12.58
CA LEU A 376 6.27 9.72 -12.13
C LEU A 376 5.27 8.58 -12.26
#